data_40016c47a97fd0f981bd4aa70f8d8494
#
_entry.id   40016c47a97fd0f981bd4aa70f8d8494
#
_cell.length_a   1.000
_cell.length_b   1.000
_cell.length_c   1.000
_cell.angle_alpha   90.00
_cell.angle_beta   90.00
_cell.angle_gamma   90.00
#
_symmetry.space_group_name_H-M   'P 1'
#
loop_
_entity.id
_entity.type
_entity.pdbx_description
1 polymer ?
#
loop_
_entity_poly.entity_id
_entity_poly.type
_entity_poly.pdbx_seq_one_letter_code
_entity_poly.pdbx_strand_id
1 'polypeptide(L)'
;MTQAEINEAINAQQSIILDRESRLTSTDYIAAKIAEGKATKTEYADKIAERQQWRDDINAAKAEIERLKAIEPELEKPVEE
;
A
#
# COMPACT_ATOMS: atom_id res chain seq x y z
N MET A 1 6.94 -1.08 21.34
CA MET A 1 6.99 -2.23 20.42
C MET A 1 8.39 -2.81 20.39
N THR A 2 8.49 -4.12 20.36
CA THR A 2 9.78 -4.77 20.14
C THR A 2 10.14 -4.70 18.65
N GLN A 3 11.40 -4.99 18.34
CA GLN A 3 11.83 -5.01 16.93
C GLN A 3 11.03 -6.03 16.13
N ALA A 4 10.71 -7.19 16.73
CA ALA A 4 9.90 -8.21 16.05
C ALA A 4 8.49 -7.68 15.74
N GLU A 5 7.89 -6.98 16.67
CA GLU A 5 6.57 -6.39 16.45
C GLU A 5 6.60 -5.31 15.38
N ILE A 6 7.65 -4.48 15.38
CA ILE A 6 7.83 -3.46 14.36
C ILE A 6 7.98 -4.12 12.98
N ASN A 7 8.80 -5.16 12.90
CA ASN A 7 9.01 -5.87 11.64
C ASN A 7 7.72 -6.50 11.11
N GLU A 8 6.91 -7.10 12.00
CA GLU A 8 5.62 -7.66 11.60
C GLU A 8 4.68 -6.59 11.08
N ALA A 9 4.63 -5.45 11.76
CA ALA A 9 3.77 -4.35 11.35
C ALA A 9 4.22 -3.79 9.99
N ILE A 10 5.52 -3.65 9.77
CA ILE A 10 6.05 -3.20 8.48
C ILE A 10 5.71 -4.20 7.38
N ASN A 11 5.87 -5.49 7.64
CA ASN A 11 5.54 -6.52 6.66
C ASN A 11 4.06 -6.48 6.27
N ALA A 12 3.18 -6.24 7.24
CA ALA A 12 1.75 -6.11 6.96
C ALA A 12 1.47 -4.93 6.03
N GLN A 13 2.14 -3.80 6.24
CA GLN A 13 1.98 -2.65 5.37
C GLN A 13 2.56 -2.89 3.98
N GLN A 14 3.70 -3.58 3.89
CA GLN A 14 4.28 -3.94 2.61
C GLN A 14 3.37 -4.85 1.80
N SER A 15 2.65 -5.76 2.47
CA SER A 15 1.67 -6.63 1.81
C SER A 15 0.54 -5.81 1.20
N ILE A 16 0.08 -4.76 1.88
CA ILE A 16 -0.94 -3.87 1.35
C ILE A 16 -0.41 -3.17 0.09
N ILE A 17 0.81 -2.66 0.15
CA ILE A 17 1.42 -1.98 -1.00
C ILE A 17 1.49 -2.91 -2.20
N LEU A 18 1.99 -4.13 -2.02
CA LEU A 18 2.13 -5.09 -3.10
C LEU A 18 0.77 -5.46 -3.70
N ASP A 19 -0.24 -5.67 -2.86
CA ASP A 19 -1.58 -5.98 -3.31
C ASP A 19 -2.17 -4.85 -4.16
N ARG A 20 -2.05 -3.61 -3.69
CA ARG A 20 -2.59 -2.46 -4.40
C ARG A 20 -1.84 -2.17 -5.69
N GLU A 21 -0.52 -2.34 -5.67
CA GLU A 21 0.29 -2.18 -6.89
C GLU A 21 -0.09 -3.22 -7.94
N SER A 22 -0.34 -4.44 -7.51
CA SER A 22 -0.78 -5.49 -8.42
C SER A 22 -2.14 -5.15 -9.04
N ARG A 23 -3.06 -4.62 -8.25
CA ARG A 23 -4.37 -4.20 -8.74
C ARG A 23 -4.25 -3.05 -9.73
N LEU A 24 -3.38 -2.09 -9.45
CA LEU A 24 -3.14 -0.97 -10.36
C LEU A 24 -2.57 -1.46 -11.69
N THR A 25 -1.58 -2.34 -11.64
CA THR A 25 -0.98 -2.91 -12.85
C THR A 25 -2.02 -3.66 -13.67
N SER A 26 -2.86 -4.47 -13.02
CA SER A 26 -3.90 -5.24 -13.69
C SER A 26 -4.94 -4.37 -14.39
N THR A 27 -5.11 -3.13 -13.94
CA THR A 27 -6.12 -2.22 -14.49
C THR A 27 -5.53 -1.07 -15.30
N ASP A 28 -4.22 -1.09 -15.56
CA ASP A 28 -3.58 -0.03 -16.37
C ASP A 28 -4.14 0.06 -17.78
N TYR A 29 -4.70 -1.03 -18.32
CA TYR A 29 -5.33 -1.03 -19.64
C TYR A 29 -6.46 0.00 -19.75
N ILE A 30 -7.08 0.37 -18.63
CA ILE A 30 -8.17 1.35 -18.62
C ILE A 30 -7.67 2.71 -19.08
N ALA A 31 -6.53 3.14 -18.54
CA ALA A 31 -5.93 4.41 -18.93
C ALA A 31 -5.56 4.40 -20.41
N ALA A 32 -5.02 3.28 -20.90
CA ALA A 32 -4.68 3.15 -22.31
C ALA A 32 -5.92 3.23 -23.20
N LYS A 33 -7.01 2.58 -22.84
CA LYS A 33 -8.25 2.62 -23.60
C LYS A 33 -8.82 4.03 -23.68
N ILE A 34 -8.78 4.75 -22.58
CA ILE A 34 -9.27 6.14 -22.54
C ILE A 34 -8.38 7.02 -23.41
N ALA A 35 -7.06 6.86 -23.32
CA ALA A 35 -6.12 7.65 -24.10
C ALA A 35 -6.27 7.40 -25.59
N GLU A 36 -6.62 6.18 -25.99
CA GLU A 36 -6.82 5.82 -27.41
C GLU A 36 -8.20 6.18 -27.91
N GLY A 37 -9.08 6.71 -27.07
CA GLY A 37 -10.43 7.07 -27.46
C GLY A 37 -11.38 5.87 -27.60
N LYS A 38 -10.97 4.69 -27.11
CA LYS A 38 -11.79 3.48 -27.18
C LYS A 38 -12.75 3.33 -26.01
N ALA A 39 -12.57 4.17 -24.98
CA ALA A 39 -13.42 4.18 -23.80
C ALA A 39 -13.43 5.59 -23.23
N THR A 40 -14.45 5.89 -22.42
CA THR A 40 -14.55 7.20 -21.79
C THR A 40 -14.31 7.08 -20.31
N LYS A 41 -13.98 8.21 -19.68
CA LYS A 41 -13.84 8.26 -18.23
C LYS A 41 -15.13 7.89 -17.52
N THR A 42 -16.27 8.23 -18.14
CA THR A 42 -17.59 7.92 -17.57
C THR A 42 -17.83 6.42 -17.50
N GLU A 43 -17.44 5.67 -18.54
CA GLU A 43 -17.60 4.22 -18.56
C GLU A 43 -16.84 3.54 -17.44
N TYR A 44 -15.70 4.09 -17.05
CA TYR A 44 -14.84 3.51 -16.02
C TYR A 44 -14.80 4.34 -14.75
N ALA A 45 -15.80 5.18 -14.51
CA ALA A 45 -15.80 6.09 -13.37
C ALA A 45 -15.57 5.36 -12.04
N ASP A 46 -16.27 4.23 -11.83
CA ASP A 46 -16.12 3.46 -10.60
C ASP A 46 -14.71 2.88 -10.47
N LYS A 47 -14.16 2.37 -11.56
CA LYS A 47 -12.82 1.80 -11.53
C LYS A 47 -11.76 2.88 -11.34
N ILE A 48 -11.96 4.05 -11.92
CA ILE A 48 -11.05 5.18 -11.72
C ILE A 48 -11.02 5.58 -10.25
N ALA A 49 -12.20 5.60 -9.61
CA ALA A 49 -12.28 5.92 -8.18
C ALA A 49 -11.60 4.84 -7.33
N GLU A 50 -11.78 3.56 -7.67
CA GLU A 50 -11.09 2.47 -6.98
C GLU A 50 -9.57 2.59 -7.12
N ARG A 51 -9.10 2.91 -8.33
CA ARG A 51 -7.66 3.06 -8.58
C ARG A 51 -7.08 4.20 -7.73
N GLN A 52 -7.80 5.28 -7.59
CA GLN A 52 -7.36 6.38 -6.73
C GLN A 52 -7.31 5.93 -5.27
N GLN A 53 -8.29 5.16 -4.83
CA GLN A 53 -8.28 4.62 -3.47
C GLN A 53 -7.07 3.70 -3.26
N TRP A 54 -6.73 2.90 -4.25
CA TRP A 54 -5.55 2.03 -4.14
C TRP A 54 -4.26 2.83 -4.01
N ARG A 55 -4.15 3.95 -4.74
CA ARG A 55 -2.99 4.86 -4.61
C ARG A 55 -2.95 5.48 -3.22
N ASP A 56 -4.11 5.88 -2.71
CA ASP A 56 -4.20 6.45 -1.36
C ASP A 56 -3.82 5.40 -0.32
N ASP A 57 -4.25 4.15 -0.50
CA ASP A 57 -3.89 3.04 0.39
C ASP A 57 -2.38 2.82 0.39
N ILE A 58 -1.75 2.87 -0.78
CA ILE A 58 -0.29 2.72 -0.90
C ILE A 58 0.42 3.85 -0.17
N ASN A 59 -0.03 5.08 -0.37
CA ASN A 59 0.59 6.24 0.27
C ASN A 59 0.43 6.18 1.79
N ALA A 60 -0.74 5.77 2.27
CA ALA A 60 -0.98 5.60 3.70
C ALA A 60 -0.09 4.50 4.28
N ALA A 61 0.07 3.39 3.55
CA ALA A 61 0.91 2.29 4.00
C ALA A 61 2.38 2.71 4.05
N LYS A 62 2.84 3.47 3.05
CA LYS A 62 4.21 3.99 3.05
C LYS A 62 4.47 4.94 4.22
N ALA A 63 3.49 5.79 4.52
CA ALA A 63 3.60 6.70 5.66
C ALA A 63 3.65 5.93 6.97
N GLU A 64 2.86 4.87 7.07
CA GLU A 64 2.86 4.04 8.27
C GLU A 64 4.19 3.30 8.44
N ILE A 65 4.78 2.83 7.34
CA ILE A 65 6.10 2.19 7.39
C ILE A 65 7.15 3.17 7.91
N GLU A 66 7.12 4.42 7.42
CA GLU A 66 8.06 5.43 7.89
C GLU A 66 7.88 5.72 9.39
N ARG A 67 6.62 5.78 9.83
CA ARG A 67 6.33 5.96 11.25
C ARG A 67 6.88 4.80 12.08
N LEU A 68 6.69 3.58 11.59
CA LEU A 68 7.17 2.39 12.28
C LEU A 68 8.69 2.32 12.34
N LYS A 69 9.35 2.73 11.26
CA LYS A 69 10.81 2.77 11.24
C LYS A 69 11.40 3.79 12.21
N ALA A 70 10.64 4.81 12.53
CA ALA A 70 11.06 5.85 13.45
C ALA A 70 10.86 5.46 14.93
N ILE A 71 10.12 4.38 15.19
CA ILE A 71 9.90 3.91 16.55
C ILE A 71 11.19 3.28 17.07
N GLU A 72 11.59 3.71 18.24
CA GLU A 72 12.74 3.09 18.89
C GLU A 72 12.25 1.79 19.54
N PRO A 73 12.78 0.63 19.12
CA PRO A 73 12.28 -0.62 19.64
C PRO A 73 12.63 -0.81 21.11
N GLU A 74 11.70 -1.41 21.84
CA GLU A 74 11.95 -1.80 23.20
C GLU A 74 12.93 -2.95 23.18
N LEU A 75 13.88 -2.91 24.08
CA LEU A 75 14.78 -4.04 24.21
C LEU A 75 14.00 -5.22 24.72
N GLU A 76 14.15 -6.35 24.05
CA GLU A 76 13.59 -7.58 24.56
C GLU A 76 14.36 -7.85 25.85
N LYS A 77 13.61 -8.04 26.91
CA LYS A 77 14.27 -8.32 28.15
C LYS A 77 15.03 -9.61 28.03
N PRO A 78 16.33 -9.58 28.30
CA PRO A 78 17.04 -10.84 28.34
C PRO A 78 16.43 -11.68 29.42
N VAL A 79 16.50 -12.98 29.22
CA VAL A 79 16.07 -13.88 30.26
C VAL A 79 16.99 -13.61 31.42
N GLU A 80 16.44 -12.97 32.41
CA GLU A 80 17.24 -12.66 33.51
C GLU A 80 17.52 -13.90 34.25
N GLU A 81 18.68 -14.06 34.50
CA GLU A 81 18.97 -15.11 35.28
C GLU A 81 18.60 -14.90 36.63
#